data_7ba4dd919a1e26c426dfe91244c47818
#
_entry.id   7ba4dd919a1e26c426dfe91244c47818
#
_cell.length_a   1.000
_cell.length_b   1.000
_cell.length_c   1.000
_cell.angle_alpha   90.00
_cell.angle_beta   90.00
_cell.angle_gamma   90.00
#
_symmetry.space_group_name_H-M   'P 1'
#
loop_
_entity.id
_entity.type
_entity.pdbx_description
1 polymer ?
#
loop_
_entity_poly.entity_id
_entity_poly.type
_entity_poly.pdbx_seq_one_letter_code
_entity_poly.pdbx_strand_id
1 'polypeptide(L)'
;MIKKILTYFVLFILLVNTSVKAQTEIKVGVFMNDFIVTTSEPRFYADFYWWCKVPLSVDEELVDDYAYIDFVNATADIVNVINEKRVFEDCYYIAGNCKGYFNYYPEFKDYPRDKHRVPLIIESVNHPIETIVLVPDEITYSNQDFQGYNESINANEFKVLGAHFHQ
;
A
#
# COMPACT_ATOMS: atom_id res chain seq x y z
N MET A 1 -54.24 19.66 -2.89
CA MET A 1 -53.56 18.49 -2.31
C MET A 1 -52.35 18.07 -3.14
N ILE A 2 -52.49 17.89 -4.43
CA ILE A 2 -51.41 17.45 -5.37
C ILE A 2 -50.16 18.36 -5.36
N LYS A 3 -50.32 19.69 -5.34
CA LYS A 3 -49.17 20.64 -5.30
C LYS A 3 -48.29 20.45 -4.05
N LYS A 4 -48.86 20.17 -2.89
CA LYS A 4 -48.09 19.93 -1.66
C LYS A 4 -47.29 18.59 -1.74
N ILE A 5 -47.92 17.56 -2.32
CA ILE A 5 -47.25 16.25 -2.50
C ILE A 5 -46.05 16.40 -3.45
N LEU A 6 -46.22 17.15 -4.55
CA LEU A 6 -45.13 17.41 -5.49
C LEU A 6 -43.99 18.17 -4.85
N THR A 7 -44.29 19.16 -4.00
CA THR A 7 -43.26 19.94 -3.27
C THR A 7 -42.46 19.06 -2.32
N TYR A 8 -43.09 18.16 -1.58
CA TYR A 8 -42.41 17.23 -0.68
C TYR A 8 -41.59 16.19 -1.46
N PHE A 9 -42.06 15.76 -2.62
CA PHE A 9 -41.34 14.80 -3.48
C PHE A 9 -40.08 15.43 -4.07
N VAL A 10 -40.16 16.69 -4.53
CA VAL A 10 -38.97 17.44 -5.01
C VAL A 10 -38.00 17.71 -3.88
N LEU A 11 -38.47 18.05 -2.68
CA LEU A 11 -37.62 18.26 -1.49
C LEU A 11 -36.92 16.94 -1.07
N PHE A 12 -37.62 15.83 -1.15
CA PHE A 12 -37.06 14.49 -0.87
C PHE A 12 -35.97 14.10 -1.88
N ILE A 13 -36.15 14.37 -3.18
CA ILE A 13 -35.13 14.13 -4.21
C ILE A 13 -33.90 15.00 -3.98
N LEU A 14 -34.05 16.24 -3.52
CA LEU A 14 -32.94 17.13 -3.20
C LEU A 14 -32.15 16.70 -1.95
N LEU A 15 -32.82 16.04 -0.99
CA LEU A 15 -32.16 15.52 0.22
C LEU A 15 -31.40 14.20 -0.01
N VAL A 16 -31.72 13.46 -1.06
CA VAL A 16 -31.07 12.16 -1.38
C VAL A 16 -29.77 12.34 -2.18
N ASN A 17 -29.48 13.53 -2.68
CA ASN A 17 -28.19 13.83 -3.30
C ASN A 17 -27.09 14.01 -2.23
N THR A 18 -26.89 13.02 -1.37
CA THR A 18 -25.64 12.87 -0.63
C THR A 18 -24.57 12.53 -1.65
N SER A 19 -23.73 13.50 -1.98
CA SER A 19 -22.54 13.25 -2.77
C SER A 19 -21.71 12.20 -2.02
N VAL A 20 -21.78 10.96 -2.47
CA VAL A 20 -20.80 9.95 -2.07
C VAL A 20 -19.47 10.47 -2.61
N LYS A 21 -18.64 11.00 -1.70
CA LYS A 21 -17.32 11.46 -2.07
C LYS A 21 -16.58 10.21 -2.54
N ALA A 22 -16.20 10.16 -3.82
CA ALA A 22 -15.43 9.04 -4.33
C ALA A 22 -14.11 8.98 -3.57
N GLN A 23 -13.74 7.78 -3.14
CA GLN A 23 -12.41 7.54 -2.55
C GLN A 23 -11.34 7.87 -3.60
N THR A 24 -10.23 8.44 -3.14
CA THR A 24 -9.06 8.65 -3.98
C THR A 24 -8.19 7.40 -3.95
N GLU A 25 -8.02 6.77 -5.10
CA GLU A 25 -7.13 5.62 -5.23
C GLU A 25 -5.68 6.08 -5.33
N ILE A 26 -4.84 5.61 -4.41
CA ILE A 26 -3.39 5.78 -4.44
C ILE A 26 -2.77 4.45 -4.81
N LYS A 27 -2.11 4.39 -5.96
CA LYS A 27 -1.42 3.17 -6.38
C LYS A 27 -0.11 3.05 -5.63
N VAL A 28 0.10 1.92 -4.98
CA VAL A 28 1.30 1.65 -4.19
C VAL A 28 2.04 0.45 -4.77
N GLY A 29 3.35 0.55 -4.79
CA GLY A 29 4.21 -0.55 -5.16
C GLY A 29 5.42 -0.69 -4.25
N VAL A 30 5.97 -1.90 -4.23
CA VAL A 30 7.15 -2.27 -3.45
C VAL A 30 8.06 -3.12 -4.31
N PHE A 31 9.35 -2.87 -4.25
CA PHE A 31 10.38 -3.74 -4.81
C PHE A 31 11.37 -4.16 -3.72
N MET A 32 11.39 -5.44 -3.40
CA MET A 32 12.23 -6.02 -2.36
C MET A 32 13.67 -6.17 -2.84
N ASN A 33 14.60 -5.47 -2.21
CA ASN A 33 16.04 -5.56 -2.48
C ASN A 33 16.69 -6.68 -1.71
N ASP A 34 16.38 -6.76 -0.41
CA ASP A 34 16.92 -7.76 0.49
C ASP A 34 15.89 -8.18 1.54
N PHE A 35 16.01 -9.42 1.99
CA PHE A 35 15.03 -10.01 2.88
C PHE A 35 15.66 -11.16 3.68
N ILE A 36 15.61 -11.05 5.00
CA ILE A 36 16.20 -12.04 5.93
C ILE A 36 15.15 -12.46 6.94
N VAL A 37 14.78 -13.72 6.93
CA VAL A 37 13.91 -14.33 7.95
C VAL A 37 14.77 -15.01 8.99
N THR A 38 14.47 -14.77 10.25
CA THR A 38 15.07 -15.49 11.37
C THR A 38 14.01 -16.36 12.03
N THR A 39 14.27 -17.67 12.17
CA THR A 39 13.33 -18.59 12.81
C THR A 39 13.29 -18.44 14.33
N SER A 40 14.34 -17.83 14.92
CA SER A 40 14.47 -17.63 16.36
C SER A 40 13.64 -16.46 16.91
N GLU A 41 13.18 -15.56 16.05
CA GLU A 41 12.48 -14.34 16.43
C GLU A 41 11.26 -14.12 15.53
N PRO A 42 10.13 -13.61 16.07
CA PRO A 42 8.92 -13.35 15.27
C PRO A 42 9.07 -12.05 14.46
N ARG A 43 10.19 -11.89 13.78
CA ARG A 43 10.50 -10.73 12.94
C ARG A 43 11.36 -11.12 11.75
N PHE A 44 11.31 -10.30 10.71
CA PHE A 44 12.18 -10.38 9.54
C PHE A 44 12.82 -9.04 9.26
N TYR A 45 14.01 -9.06 8.68
CA TYR A 45 14.62 -7.87 8.12
C TYR A 45 14.19 -7.72 6.66
N ALA A 46 13.89 -6.48 6.24
CA ALA A 46 13.66 -6.14 4.85
C ALA A 46 14.35 -4.83 4.48
N ASP A 47 14.84 -4.77 3.25
CA ASP A 47 15.32 -3.58 2.55
C ASP A 47 14.59 -3.52 1.22
N PHE A 48 13.83 -2.44 0.98
CA PHE A 48 12.99 -2.33 -0.20
C PHE A 48 12.80 -0.89 -0.66
N TYR A 49 12.56 -0.75 -1.96
CA TYR A 49 12.01 0.46 -2.54
C TYR A 49 10.49 0.40 -2.46
N TRP A 50 9.88 1.56 -2.24
CA TRP A 50 8.45 1.72 -2.33
C TRP A 50 8.11 2.95 -3.17
N TRP A 51 6.92 2.98 -3.75
CA TRP A 51 6.40 4.13 -4.45
C TRP A 51 4.90 4.28 -4.27
N CYS A 52 4.46 5.54 -4.38
CA CYS A 52 3.06 5.94 -4.46
C CYS A 52 2.83 6.73 -5.74
N LYS A 53 1.71 6.46 -6.43
CA LYS A 53 1.20 7.25 -7.54
C LYS A 53 -0.09 7.92 -7.10
N VAL A 54 -0.04 9.23 -6.90
CA VAL A 54 -1.17 10.07 -6.51
C VAL A 54 -1.78 10.67 -7.76
N PRO A 55 -3.10 10.57 -8.00
CA PRO A 55 -3.73 11.14 -9.18
C PRO A 55 -3.55 12.66 -9.28
N LEU A 56 -3.42 13.21 -10.50
CA LEU A 56 -3.34 14.67 -10.74
C LEU A 56 -4.61 15.43 -10.34
N SER A 57 -5.70 14.74 -10.02
CA SER A 57 -6.91 15.37 -9.46
C SER A 57 -6.74 15.82 -8.00
N VAL A 58 -5.67 15.41 -7.34
CA VAL A 58 -5.29 15.87 -6.01
C VAL A 58 -4.49 17.17 -6.16
N ASP A 59 -4.80 18.16 -5.34
CA ASP A 59 -4.06 19.43 -5.32
C ASP A 59 -2.59 19.19 -4.96
N GLU A 60 -1.67 19.82 -5.70
CA GLU A 60 -0.22 19.61 -5.54
C GLU A 60 0.27 19.81 -4.10
N GLU A 61 -0.33 20.77 -3.37
CA GLU A 61 -0.01 21.06 -1.98
C GLU A 61 -0.36 19.91 -1.02
N LEU A 62 -1.29 19.03 -1.41
CA LEU A 62 -1.75 17.89 -0.61
C LEU A 62 -1.09 16.57 -1.00
N VAL A 63 -0.29 16.54 -2.07
CA VAL A 63 0.30 15.30 -2.59
C VAL A 63 1.14 14.56 -1.55
N ASP A 64 1.94 15.28 -0.77
CA ASP A 64 2.77 14.68 0.28
C ASP A 64 1.92 14.07 1.40
N ASP A 65 0.80 14.70 1.72
CA ASP A 65 -0.14 14.24 2.73
C ASP A 65 -0.85 12.95 2.27
N TYR A 66 -1.25 12.89 0.99
CA TYR A 66 -1.86 11.73 0.37
C TYR A 66 -0.90 10.55 0.18
N ALA A 67 0.39 10.83 -0.08
CA ALA A 67 1.43 9.82 -0.24
C ALA A 67 2.08 9.40 1.09
N TYR A 68 1.63 9.97 2.23
CA TYR A 68 2.21 9.63 3.53
C TYR A 68 1.69 8.27 4.00
N ILE A 69 2.52 7.26 3.79
CA ILE A 69 2.25 5.87 4.17
C ILE A 69 3.12 5.45 5.35
N ASP A 70 2.60 4.55 6.16
CA ASP A 70 3.32 3.89 7.25
C ASP A 70 3.34 2.38 7.05
N PHE A 71 4.34 1.75 7.65
CA PHE A 71 4.52 0.30 7.67
C PHE A 71 4.14 -0.21 9.06
N VAL A 72 2.88 -0.58 9.21
CA VAL A 72 2.24 -0.86 10.52
C VAL A 72 2.93 -1.94 11.34
N ASN A 73 3.50 -2.95 10.67
CA ASN A 73 4.21 -4.01 11.35
C ASN A 73 5.72 -3.78 11.50
N ALA A 74 6.19 -2.57 11.19
CA ALA A 74 7.58 -2.18 11.40
C ALA A 74 7.92 -2.10 12.91
N THR A 75 9.19 -2.37 13.25
CA THR A 75 9.72 -2.07 14.58
C THR A 75 10.16 -0.60 14.66
N ALA A 76 10.47 -0.12 15.86
CA ALA A 76 10.83 1.28 16.06
C ALA A 76 12.14 1.73 15.34
N ASP A 77 12.95 0.77 14.88
CA ASP A 77 14.27 1.05 14.32
C ASP A 77 14.31 1.03 12.79
N ILE A 78 13.18 1.26 12.12
CA ILE A 78 13.18 1.36 10.65
C ILE A 78 13.74 2.70 10.18
N VAL A 79 14.37 2.66 9.01
CA VAL A 79 14.78 3.86 8.26
C VAL A 79 13.91 3.95 7.04
N ASN A 80 13.04 4.94 6.97
CA ASN A 80 12.18 5.23 5.81
C ASN A 80 12.52 6.63 5.27
N VAL A 81 12.99 6.71 4.03
CA VAL A 81 13.45 7.96 3.41
C VAL A 81 12.83 8.13 2.04
N ILE A 82 12.20 9.27 1.82
CA ILE A 82 11.72 9.67 0.48
C ILE A 82 12.93 10.16 -0.32
N ASN A 83 13.15 9.55 -1.48
CA ASN A 83 14.29 9.84 -2.35
C ASN A 83 13.89 10.58 -3.63
N GLU A 84 12.64 10.47 -4.04
CA GLU A 84 12.21 10.93 -5.34
C GLU A 84 10.78 11.47 -5.29
N LYS A 85 10.58 12.62 -5.96
CA LYS A 85 9.27 13.19 -6.27
C LYS A 85 9.30 13.67 -7.70
N ARG A 86 8.37 13.18 -8.53
CA ARG A 86 8.24 13.55 -9.94
C ARG A 86 6.77 13.73 -10.30
N VAL A 87 6.54 14.53 -11.34
CA VAL A 87 5.23 14.64 -11.98
C VAL A 87 5.30 13.93 -13.33
N PHE A 88 4.43 12.95 -13.52
CA PHE A 88 4.20 12.29 -14.80
C PHE A 88 2.94 12.84 -15.48
N GLU A 89 2.64 12.37 -16.68
CA GLU A 89 1.46 12.83 -17.44
C GLU A 89 0.14 12.52 -16.73
N ASP A 90 0.10 11.49 -15.90
CA ASP A 90 -1.11 10.95 -15.24
C ASP A 90 -1.08 10.97 -13.72
N CYS A 91 0.07 11.23 -13.10
CA CYS A 91 0.20 11.17 -11.64
C CYS A 91 1.38 11.96 -11.08
N TYR A 92 1.31 12.28 -9.79
CA TYR A 92 2.46 12.59 -8.97
C TYR A 92 3.07 11.27 -8.48
N TYR A 93 4.35 11.09 -8.72
CA TYR A 93 5.11 9.92 -8.30
C TYR A 93 6.02 10.26 -7.13
N ILE A 94 5.83 9.56 -6.01
CA ILE A 94 6.67 9.68 -4.83
C ILE A 94 7.27 8.30 -4.57
N ALA A 95 8.58 8.25 -4.37
CA ALA A 95 9.27 7.00 -4.07
C ALA A 95 10.31 7.17 -2.98
N GLY A 96 10.57 6.07 -2.27
CA GLY A 96 11.52 6.03 -1.19
C GLY A 96 12.12 4.65 -0.96
N ASN A 97 13.02 4.60 0.02
CA ASN A 97 13.59 3.38 0.55
C ASN A 97 13.16 3.19 1.99
N CYS A 98 12.82 1.96 2.30
CA CYS A 98 12.60 1.54 3.68
C CYS A 98 13.47 0.34 4.01
N LYS A 99 14.09 0.34 5.18
CA LYS A 99 14.86 -0.81 5.68
C LYS A 99 14.75 -0.92 7.18
N GLY A 100 14.71 -2.15 7.66
CA GLY A 100 14.65 -2.46 9.07
C GLY A 100 13.96 -3.78 9.37
N TYR A 101 13.53 -3.93 10.61
CA TYR A 101 12.86 -5.14 11.06
C TYR A 101 11.34 -4.95 11.10
N PHE A 102 10.63 -6.02 10.74
CA PHE A 102 9.17 -6.06 10.67
C PHE A 102 8.68 -7.29 11.44
N ASN A 103 7.62 -7.13 12.21
CA ASN A 103 7.03 -8.21 12.97
C ASN A 103 6.21 -9.14 12.06
N TYR A 104 6.29 -10.44 12.29
CA TYR A 104 5.43 -11.44 11.68
C TYR A 104 5.21 -12.60 12.64
N TYR A 105 4.20 -13.42 12.38
CA TYR A 105 3.89 -14.59 13.19
C TYR A 105 4.03 -15.84 12.32
N PRO A 106 5.16 -16.60 12.45
CA PRO A 106 5.35 -17.84 11.70
C PRO A 106 4.39 -18.92 12.18
N GLU A 107 3.76 -19.62 11.26
CA GLU A 107 2.95 -20.79 11.55
C GLU A 107 3.76 -22.05 11.18
N PHE A 108 4.12 -22.87 12.18
CA PHE A 108 4.87 -24.12 12.00
C PHE A 108 3.93 -25.34 12.01
N LYS A 109 3.10 -25.48 10.98
CA LYS A 109 2.12 -26.60 10.90
C LYS A 109 2.69 -27.85 10.25
N ASP A 110 3.61 -27.69 9.31
CA ASP A 110 4.12 -28.76 8.43
C ASP A 110 5.65 -28.85 8.42
N TYR A 111 6.29 -28.53 9.56
CA TYR A 111 7.76 -28.59 9.67
C TYR A 111 8.30 -29.95 9.20
N PRO A 112 9.37 -30.04 8.36
CA PRO A 112 10.23 -28.93 7.88
C PRO A 112 9.81 -28.37 6.50
N ARG A 113 8.59 -28.59 6.04
CA ARG A 113 8.08 -28.17 4.73
C ARG A 113 7.13 -26.97 4.79
N ASP A 114 7.21 -26.21 5.88
CA ASP A 114 6.35 -25.06 6.07
C ASP A 114 6.52 -24.01 4.99
N LYS A 115 5.40 -23.41 4.58
CA LYS A 115 5.37 -22.20 3.76
C LYS A 115 4.94 -21.05 4.66
N HIS A 116 5.81 -20.04 4.78
CA HIS A 116 5.51 -18.84 5.56
C HIS A 116 5.10 -17.71 4.65
N ARG A 117 4.09 -16.97 5.09
CA ARG A 117 3.75 -15.66 4.50
C ARG A 117 4.31 -14.60 5.43
N VAL A 118 5.10 -13.71 4.87
CA VAL A 118 5.74 -12.63 5.60
C VAL A 118 5.13 -11.32 5.10
N PRO A 119 4.22 -10.71 5.86
CA PRO A 119 3.49 -9.55 5.40
C PRO A 119 4.30 -8.28 5.56
N LEU A 120 4.25 -7.39 4.57
CA LEU A 120 4.44 -5.95 4.72
C LEU A 120 3.04 -5.33 4.80
N ILE A 121 2.73 -4.67 5.92
CA ILE A 121 1.43 -4.05 6.13
C ILE A 121 1.59 -2.54 5.95
N ILE A 122 0.90 -1.99 4.95
CA ILE A 122 0.99 -0.59 4.56
C ILE A 122 -0.35 0.08 4.80
N GLU A 123 -0.34 1.25 5.42
CA GLU A 123 -1.55 2.07 5.60
C GLU A 123 -1.29 3.55 5.29
N SER A 124 -2.36 4.29 5.01
CA SER A 124 -2.33 5.74 4.95
C SER A 124 -2.38 6.30 6.36
N VAL A 125 -1.48 7.22 6.69
CA VAL A 125 -1.39 7.78 8.06
C VAL A 125 -2.43 8.87 8.28
N ASN A 126 -2.60 9.76 7.31
CA ASN A 126 -3.35 11.00 7.49
C ASN A 126 -4.81 10.90 7.07
N HIS A 127 -5.17 9.85 6.33
CA HIS A 127 -6.49 9.75 5.73
C HIS A 127 -7.15 8.41 6.04
N PRO A 128 -8.42 8.42 6.49
CA PRO A 128 -9.18 7.20 6.70
C PRO A 128 -9.57 6.56 5.36
N ILE A 129 -9.94 5.28 5.41
CA ILE A 129 -10.32 4.49 4.23
C ILE A 129 -11.48 5.10 3.42
N GLU A 130 -12.35 5.89 4.07
CA GLU A 130 -13.45 6.59 3.39
C GLU A 130 -12.96 7.70 2.43
N THR A 131 -11.71 8.15 2.61
CA THR A 131 -11.10 9.22 1.81
C THR A 131 -10.09 8.69 0.83
N ILE A 132 -9.20 7.80 1.26
CA ILE A 132 -8.13 7.21 0.45
C ILE A 132 -8.22 5.70 0.54
N VAL A 133 -8.01 5.05 -0.60
CA VAL A 133 -7.76 3.62 -0.66
C VAL A 133 -6.40 3.37 -1.32
N LEU A 134 -5.57 2.57 -0.66
CA LEU A 134 -4.30 2.12 -1.23
C LEU A 134 -4.57 0.88 -2.09
N VAL A 135 -4.18 0.93 -3.35
CA VAL A 135 -4.34 -0.17 -4.29
C VAL A 135 -2.99 -0.59 -4.88
N PRO A 136 -2.79 -1.84 -5.26
CA PRO A 136 -1.56 -2.26 -5.93
C PRO A 136 -1.36 -1.51 -7.25
N ASP A 137 -0.12 -1.17 -7.57
CA ASP A 137 0.23 -0.64 -8.89
C ASP A 137 0.29 -1.79 -9.92
N GLU A 138 -0.87 -2.31 -10.32
CA GLU A 138 -1.01 -3.48 -11.18
C GLU A 138 -0.29 -3.32 -12.53
N ILE A 139 -0.21 -2.10 -13.08
CA ILE A 139 0.47 -1.84 -14.36
C ILE A 139 1.95 -2.19 -14.24
N THR A 140 2.58 -1.82 -13.15
CA THR A 140 3.99 -2.14 -12.93
C THR A 140 4.18 -3.64 -12.69
N TYR A 141 3.31 -4.28 -11.90
CA TYR A 141 3.39 -5.73 -11.61
C TYR A 141 2.91 -6.63 -12.75
N SER A 142 2.16 -6.11 -13.70
CA SER A 142 1.75 -6.86 -14.91
C SER A 142 2.87 -7.00 -15.95
N ASN A 143 3.95 -6.26 -15.80
CA ASN A 143 5.14 -6.44 -16.63
C ASN A 143 5.81 -7.77 -16.28
N GLN A 144 5.93 -8.67 -17.26
CA GLN A 144 6.52 -10.02 -17.07
C GLN A 144 7.97 -9.99 -16.57
N ASP A 145 8.69 -8.88 -16.81
CA ASP A 145 10.07 -8.69 -16.38
C ASP A 145 10.17 -8.12 -14.94
N PHE A 146 9.04 -7.77 -14.32
CA PHE A 146 9.02 -7.19 -12.97
C PHE A 146 8.41 -8.16 -11.97
N GLN A 147 9.25 -8.78 -11.16
CA GLN A 147 8.82 -9.80 -10.18
C GLN A 147 8.50 -9.19 -8.79
N GLY A 148 8.74 -7.90 -8.58
CA GLY A 148 8.54 -7.22 -7.28
C GLY A 148 9.64 -7.51 -6.26
N TYR A 149 10.66 -8.29 -6.61
CA TYR A 149 11.82 -8.59 -5.76
C TYR A 149 13.07 -8.87 -6.57
N ASN A 150 14.22 -8.68 -5.93
CA ASN A 150 15.52 -9.01 -6.50
C ASN A 150 15.72 -10.54 -6.49
N GLU A 151 15.99 -11.15 -7.65
CA GLU A 151 16.21 -12.59 -7.78
C GLU A 151 17.41 -13.13 -6.98
N SER A 152 18.36 -12.25 -6.63
CA SER A 152 19.53 -12.62 -5.83
C SER A 152 19.27 -12.63 -4.32
N ILE A 153 18.04 -12.37 -3.87
CA ILE A 153 17.70 -12.41 -2.45
C ILE A 153 18.06 -13.77 -1.86
N ASN A 154 18.88 -13.73 -0.82
CA ASN A 154 19.19 -14.88 0.00
C ASN A 154 18.42 -14.80 1.30
N ALA A 155 17.26 -15.42 1.37
CA ALA A 155 16.41 -15.46 2.55
C ALA A 155 16.91 -16.49 3.61
N ASN A 156 18.22 -16.71 3.70
CA ASN A 156 18.87 -17.71 4.56
C ASN A 156 18.42 -19.15 4.22
N GLU A 157 17.67 -19.78 5.13
CA GLU A 157 17.17 -21.16 4.99
C GLU A 157 15.91 -21.25 4.13
N PHE A 158 15.36 -20.09 3.66
CA PHE A 158 14.11 -20.03 2.92
C PHE A 158 14.32 -19.69 1.45
N LYS A 159 13.46 -20.26 0.62
CA LYS A 159 13.35 -19.89 -0.79
C LYS A 159 12.16 -18.95 -0.97
N VAL A 160 12.39 -17.79 -1.59
CA VAL A 160 11.29 -16.90 -2.02
C VAL A 160 10.52 -17.58 -3.15
N LEU A 161 9.20 -17.71 -2.98
CA LEU A 161 8.31 -18.33 -3.97
C LEU A 161 7.52 -17.30 -4.78
N GLY A 162 7.47 -16.07 -4.32
CA GLY A 162 6.76 -14.96 -4.96
C GLY A 162 6.33 -13.89 -3.98
N ALA A 163 5.88 -12.77 -4.51
CA ALA A 163 5.26 -11.69 -3.76
C ALA A 163 3.82 -11.49 -4.26
N HIS A 164 2.90 -11.22 -3.35
CA HIS A 164 1.48 -11.03 -3.67
C HIS A 164 0.93 -9.85 -2.87
N PHE A 165 0.04 -9.07 -3.49
CA PHE A 165 -0.74 -8.05 -2.80
C PHE A 165 -2.06 -8.63 -2.32
N HIS A 166 -2.47 -8.23 -1.12
CA HIS A 166 -3.81 -8.47 -0.57
C HIS A 166 -4.36 -7.13 -0.07
N GLN A 167 -5.59 -6.84 -0.43
CA GLN A 167 -6.39 -5.75 0.14
C GLN A 167 -7.24 -6.26 1.28
#